data_9ac4c6028b66a0d6ed4c0cc8fde6c824
#
_entry.id   9ac4c6028b66a0d6ed4c0cc8fde6c824
#
_cell.length_a   1.000
_cell.length_b   1.000
_cell.length_c   1.000
_cell.angle_alpha   90.00
_cell.angle_beta   90.00
_cell.angle_gamma   90.00
#
_symmetry.space_group_name_H-M   'P 1'
#
loop_
_entity.id
_entity.type
_entity.pdbx_description
1 polymer ?
#
loop_
_entity_poly.entity_id
_entity_poly.type
_entity_poly.pdbx_seq_one_letter_code
_entity_poly.pdbx_strand_id
1 'polypeptide(L)'
;MFTGLLLKESLEVELVPTAPFRFDATLHKPDHFPSADNAWQPGVRWQTMRWCRVPLGLKFEERGTVDQPRVALSIWSPEQLDPPFLAGLLDEIAYRYRFDLDLGEFNRRFADDPLLGPIIARWRGLKPLNCNSLYEYLVIAIVLQNATVRRSVSMLQALLEHYGTLLAYDGRELYGFWEPPAIDGASEEELRGLKVGYRAKSLKRVSAAFAQGEIDEFALRARPRAEQREALLGLYGIGPASVGYILGDVFHHLDQMDHISPWEQRIYSKLFFGRDPDDPVAADVLLRTFDERFGGYRALAVHYVWEDLFWRRKHEGVAWLDKLIRL
;
A
#
# COMPACT_ATOMS: atom_id res chain seq x y z
N MET A 1 -21.24 25.68 -0.91
CA MET A 1 -21.89 24.85 -1.95
C MET A 1 -20.92 23.71 -2.23
N PHE A 2 -21.37 22.44 -2.15
CA PHE A 2 -20.51 21.27 -2.42
C PHE A 2 -20.05 21.32 -3.89
N THR A 3 -18.74 21.24 -4.11
CA THR A 3 -18.14 21.32 -5.45
C THR A 3 -17.64 19.96 -5.95
N GLY A 4 -17.87 18.90 -5.18
CA GLY A 4 -17.47 17.54 -5.50
C GLY A 4 -18.52 16.77 -6.33
N LEU A 5 -18.27 15.49 -6.53
CA LEU A 5 -19.15 14.54 -7.19
C LEU A 5 -19.93 13.71 -6.16
N LEU A 6 -21.26 13.81 -6.20
CA LEU A 6 -22.12 12.95 -5.39
C LEU A 6 -22.33 11.61 -6.11
N LEU A 7 -21.93 10.51 -5.46
CA LEU A 7 -22.17 9.15 -5.95
C LEU A 7 -23.55 8.70 -5.47
N LYS A 8 -24.48 8.45 -6.41
CA LYS A 8 -25.91 8.24 -6.12
C LYS A 8 -26.33 6.79 -6.19
N GLU A 9 -25.73 6.05 -7.11
CA GLU A 9 -26.03 4.62 -7.27
C GLU A 9 -25.23 3.81 -6.27
N SER A 10 -25.86 2.81 -5.66
CA SER A 10 -25.17 1.92 -4.74
C SER A 10 -25.63 0.48 -4.90
N LEU A 11 -24.69 -0.43 -4.69
CA LEU A 11 -24.96 -1.87 -4.62
C LEU A 11 -24.09 -2.49 -3.51
N GLU A 12 -24.53 -3.63 -2.98
CA GLU A 12 -23.75 -4.38 -1.98
C GLU A 12 -23.48 -5.79 -2.51
N VAL A 13 -22.26 -6.27 -2.27
CA VAL A 13 -21.81 -7.63 -2.55
C VAL A 13 -21.13 -8.22 -1.32
N GLU A 14 -21.24 -9.53 -1.14
CA GLU A 14 -20.47 -10.24 -0.11
C GLU A 14 -19.17 -10.77 -0.71
N LEU A 15 -18.05 -10.50 -0.03
CA LEU A 15 -16.73 -11.04 -0.32
C LEU A 15 -16.34 -12.06 0.75
N VAL A 16 -15.70 -13.16 0.33
CA VAL A 16 -15.25 -14.23 1.22
C VAL A 16 -13.72 -14.36 1.09
N PRO A 17 -12.94 -13.60 1.87
CA PRO A 17 -11.48 -13.75 1.85
C PRO A 17 -11.04 -15.15 2.29
N THR A 18 -9.92 -15.65 1.77
CA THR A 18 -9.30 -16.89 2.24
C THR A 18 -8.91 -16.78 3.71
N ALA A 19 -9.38 -17.70 4.53
CA ALA A 19 -9.04 -17.76 5.96
C ALA A 19 -7.57 -18.19 6.19
N PRO A 20 -6.92 -17.73 7.27
CA PRO A 20 -7.39 -16.72 8.20
C PRO A 20 -7.33 -15.31 7.60
N PHE A 21 -8.30 -14.46 7.95
CA PHE A 21 -8.32 -13.07 7.53
C PHE A 21 -8.72 -12.18 8.70
N ARG A 22 -7.84 -11.26 9.10
CA ARG A 22 -8.10 -10.27 10.15
C ARG A 22 -8.40 -8.92 9.51
N PHE A 23 -9.65 -8.51 9.56
CA PHE A 23 -10.15 -7.32 8.88
C PHE A 23 -9.38 -6.05 9.26
N ASP A 24 -9.44 -5.65 10.53
CA ASP A 24 -8.85 -4.38 10.95
C ASP A 24 -7.33 -4.34 10.77
N ALA A 25 -6.62 -5.42 11.09
CA ALA A 25 -5.18 -5.47 10.91
C ALA A 25 -4.75 -5.40 9.43
N THR A 26 -5.58 -5.93 8.53
CA THR A 26 -5.33 -5.86 7.09
C THR A 26 -5.71 -4.50 6.52
N LEU A 27 -6.90 -4.00 6.86
CA LEU A 27 -7.46 -2.82 6.21
C LEU A 27 -7.10 -1.48 6.88
N HIS A 28 -6.48 -1.50 8.06
CA HIS A 28 -6.11 -0.28 8.77
C HIS A 28 -4.67 -0.32 9.28
N LYS A 29 -3.90 0.66 8.87
CA LYS A 29 -2.51 0.87 9.26
C LYS A 29 -2.32 2.31 9.75
N PRO A 30 -2.68 2.59 11.01
CA PRO A 30 -2.86 3.95 11.53
C PRO A 30 -1.58 4.79 11.54
N ASP A 31 -0.43 4.16 11.59
CA ASP A 31 0.86 4.85 11.74
C ASP A 31 1.64 4.92 10.43
N HIS A 32 1.08 4.43 9.30
CA HIS A 32 1.78 4.41 8.03
C HIS A 32 1.67 5.72 7.26
N PHE A 33 0.60 5.92 6.54
CA PHE A 33 0.46 7.06 5.66
C PHE A 33 -1.02 7.48 5.59
N PRO A 34 -1.47 8.38 6.48
CA PRO A 34 -2.83 8.89 6.42
C PRO A 34 -3.04 9.66 5.11
N SER A 35 -4.12 9.38 4.42
CA SER A 35 -4.49 10.00 3.17
C SER A 35 -5.97 10.35 3.16
N ALA A 36 -6.34 11.40 2.43
CA ALA A 36 -7.72 11.88 2.36
C ALA A 36 -8.62 11.07 1.39
N ASP A 37 -8.11 10.00 0.84
CA ASP A 37 -8.83 9.05 -0.03
C ASP A 37 -9.50 7.91 0.74
N ASN A 38 -9.30 7.84 2.06
CA ASN A 38 -9.83 6.78 2.89
C ASN A 38 -10.19 7.24 4.31
N ALA A 39 -11.04 6.46 4.97
CA ALA A 39 -11.37 6.60 6.38
C ALA A 39 -11.58 5.21 7.00
N TRP A 40 -11.38 5.10 8.31
CA TRP A 40 -11.53 3.85 9.03
C TRP A 40 -12.15 4.06 10.41
N GLN A 41 -12.88 3.06 10.84
CA GLN A 41 -13.25 2.82 12.23
C GLN A 41 -13.28 1.29 12.47
N PRO A 42 -13.22 0.78 13.71
CA PRO A 42 -13.23 -0.65 13.97
C PRO A 42 -14.31 -1.40 13.19
N GLY A 43 -13.89 -2.39 12.38
CA GLY A 43 -14.76 -3.21 11.54
C GLY A 43 -15.30 -2.53 10.27
N VAL A 44 -14.91 -1.27 9.99
CA VAL A 44 -15.38 -0.56 8.78
C VAL A 44 -14.29 0.28 8.16
N ARG A 45 -14.11 0.17 6.84
CA ARG A 45 -13.23 1.04 6.06
C ARG A 45 -13.96 1.64 4.88
N TRP A 46 -13.78 2.94 4.66
CA TRP A 46 -14.14 3.65 3.45
C TRP A 46 -12.90 3.92 2.63
N GLN A 47 -13.00 3.76 1.33
CA GLN A 47 -11.91 3.98 0.39
C GLN A 47 -12.48 4.52 -0.93
N THR A 48 -11.81 5.49 -1.54
CA THR A 48 -12.08 5.83 -2.94
C THR A 48 -11.26 4.94 -3.85
N MET A 49 -11.77 4.62 -5.00
CA MET A 49 -11.08 3.87 -6.03
C MET A 49 -11.45 4.41 -7.40
N ARG A 50 -10.52 4.36 -8.34
CA ARG A 50 -10.83 4.58 -9.75
C ARG A 50 -10.66 3.28 -10.50
N TRP A 51 -11.71 2.89 -11.22
CA TRP A 51 -11.70 1.68 -12.06
C TRP A 51 -12.24 2.01 -13.44
N CYS A 52 -11.51 1.66 -14.52
CA CYS A 52 -11.89 1.98 -15.89
C CYS A 52 -12.34 3.45 -16.05
N ARG A 53 -11.61 4.39 -15.43
CA ARG A 53 -11.88 5.83 -15.38
C ARG A 53 -13.11 6.25 -14.56
N VAL A 54 -13.90 5.32 -14.05
CA VAL A 54 -15.04 5.63 -13.18
C VAL A 54 -14.58 5.84 -11.74
N PRO A 55 -14.86 6.99 -11.12
CA PRO A 55 -14.60 7.20 -9.70
C PRO A 55 -15.64 6.46 -8.86
N LEU A 56 -15.19 5.72 -7.86
CA LEU A 56 -15.98 4.87 -7.00
C LEU A 56 -15.75 5.20 -5.53
N GLY A 57 -16.81 5.08 -4.72
CA GLY A 57 -16.74 5.01 -3.27
C GLY A 57 -16.93 3.55 -2.83
N LEU A 58 -16.05 3.06 -1.98
CA LEU A 58 -16.09 1.70 -1.44
C LEU A 58 -16.22 1.76 0.07
N LYS A 59 -17.08 0.90 0.63
CA LYS A 59 -17.17 0.66 2.06
C LYS A 59 -17.07 -0.83 2.31
N PHE A 60 -16.09 -1.21 3.10
CA PHE A 60 -15.89 -2.58 3.56
C PHE A 60 -16.37 -2.68 5.00
N GLU A 61 -17.19 -3.68 5.31
CA GLU A 61 -17.66 -3.96 6.67
C GLU A 61 -17.39 -5.41 7.04
N GLU A 62 -16.80 -5.62 8.21
CA GLU A 62 -16.57 -6.96 8.74
C GLU A 62 -17.90 -7.62 9.11
N ARG A 63 -18.16 -8.80 8.57
CA ARG A 63 -19.38 -9.60 8.82
C ARG A 63 -19.07 -10.99 9.37
N GLY A 64 -17.80 -11.37 9.38
CA GLY A 64 -17.35 -12.70 9.76
C GLY A 64 -16.43 -12.72 10.98
N THR A 65 -15.61 -13.75 11.03
CA THR A 65 -14.55 -13.93 12.02
C THR A 65 -13.23 -14.19 11.31
N VAL A 66 -12.11 -14.22 12.04
CA VAL A 66 -10.79 -14.54 11.46
C VAL A 66 -10.78 -15.88 10.71
N ASP A 67 -11.49 -16.88 11.22
CA ASP A 67 -11.54 -18.25 10.67
C ASP A 67 -12.68 -18.48 9.68
N GLN A 68 -13.70 -17.65 9.69
CA GLN A 68 -14.82 -17.65 8.76
C GLN A 68 -15.06 -16.20 8.27
N PRO A 69 -14.13 -15.66 7.49
CA PRO A 69 -14.18 -14.26 7.09
C PRO A 69 -15.32 -14.02 6.09
N ARG A 70 -16.03 -12.95 6.31
CA ARG A 70 -17.01 -12.37 5.39
C ARG A 70 -16.88 -10.86 5.46
N VAL A 71 -16.92 -10.21 4.31
CA VAL A 71 -16.85 -8.76 4.18
C VAL A 71 -17.99 -8.31 3.30
N ALA A 72 -18.87 -7.45 3.83
CA ALA A 72 -19.81 -6.74 2.99
C ALA A 72 -19.08 -5.58 2.30
N LEU A 73 -19.15 -5.52 0.99
CA LEU A 73 -18.64 -4.45 0.16
C LEU A 73 -19.80 -3.67 -0.42
N SER A 74 -20.01 -2.44 0.05
CA SER A 74 -20.90 -1.50 -0.62
C SER A 74 -20.08 -0.65 -1.60
N ILE A 75 -20.60 -0.49 -2.81
CA ILE A 75 -19.98 0.23 -3.92
C ILE A 75 -20.89 1.37 -4.31
N TRP A 76 -20.38 2.61 -4.31
CA TRP A 76 -21.08 3.79 -4.83
C TRP A 76 -20.46 4.24 -6.14
N SER A 77 -21.29 4.64 -7.08
CA SER A 77 -20.88 5.09 -8.42
C SER A 77 -21.72 6.28 -8.90
N PRO A 78 -21.24 7.05 -9.90
CA PRO A 78 -22.03 8.11 -10.52
C PRO A 78 -23.28 7.59 -11.24
N GLU A 79 -23.16 6.41 -11.85
CA GLU A 79 -24.17 5.74 -12.67
C GLU A 79 -24.23 4.24 -12.33
N GLN A 80 -25.31 3.58 -12.75
CA GLN A 80 -25.47 2.15 -12.56
C GLN A 80 -24.33 1.37 -13.24
N LEU A 81 -23.72 0.44 -12.51
CA LEU A 81 -22.64 -0.41 -13.03
C LEU A 81 -23.22 -1.62 -13.77
N ASP A 82 -22.70 -1.90 -14.96
CA ASP A 82 -23.05 -3.11 -15.68
C ASP A 82 -22.35 -4.37 -15.11
N PRO A 83 -22.89 -5.57 -15.37
CA PRO A 83 -22.33 -6.79 -14.83
C PRO A 83 -20.86 -7.08 -15.22
N PRO A 84 -20.42 -6.85 -16.47
CA PRO A 84 -19.01 -7.02 -16.84
C PRO A 84 -18.07 -6.06 -16.09
N PHE A 85 -18.45 -4.79 -15.94
CA PHE A 85 -17.69 -3.81 -15.17
C PHE A 85 -17.56 -4.25 -13.71
N LEU A 86 -18.67 -4.68 -13.09
CA LEU A 86 -18.71 -5.13 -11.72
C LEU A 86 -17.81 -6.38 -11.52
N ALA A 87 -17.86 -7.36 -12.41
CA ALA A 87 -17.01 -8.54 -12.33
C ALA A 87 -15.52 -8.16 -12.35
N GLY A 88 -15.09 -7.33 -13.30
CA GLY A 88 -13.71 -6.86 -13.38
C GLY A 88 -13.28 -6.01 -12.16
N LEU A 89 -14.19 -5.20 -11.61
CA LEU A 89 -13.94 -4.46 -10.38
C LEU A 89 -13.71 -5.39 -9.18
N LEU A 90 -14.53 -6.43 -9.03
CA LEU A 90 -14.40 -7.39 -7.93
C LEU A 90 -13.10 -8.20 -8.03
N ASP A 91 -12.70 -8.60 -9.24
CA ASP A 91 -11.41 -9.27 -9.49
C ASP A 91 -10.24 -8.33 -9.11
N GLU A 92 -10.31 -7.06 -9.49
CA GLU A 92 -9.29 -6.09 -9.13
C GLU A 92 -9.23 -5.81 -7.62
N ILE A 93 -10.36 -5.72 -6.95
CA ILE A 93 -10.43 -5.60 -5.49
C ILE A 93 -9.82 -6.84 -4.84
N ALA A 94 -10.19 -8.05 -5.29
CA ALA A 94 -9.62 -9.29 -4.75
C ALA A 94 -8.09 -9.31 -4.92
N TYR A 95 -7.58 -8.88 -6.06
CA TYR A 95 -6.15 -8.75 -6.32
C TYR A 95 -5.49 -7.75 -5.36
N ARG A 96 -5.92 -6.49 -5.35
CA ARG A 96 -5.29 -5.42 -4.53
C ARG A 96 -5.35 -5.74 -3.03
N TYR A 97 -6.48 -6.25 -2.56
CA TYR A 97 -6.71 -6.56 -1.16
C TYR A 97 -6.20 -7.96 -0.75
N ARG A 98 -5.65 -8.72 -1.70
CA ARG A 98 -5.07 -10.04 -1.45
C ARG A 98 -6.05 -10.99 -0.75
N PHE A 99 -7.33 -10.93 -1.10
CA PHE A 99 -8.34 -11.75 -0.45
C PHE A 99 -8.14 -13.25 -0.69
N ASP A 100 -7.47 -13.63 -1.76
CA ASP A 100 -7.11 -15.00 -2.14
C ASP A 100 -5.84 -15.55 -1.48
N LEU A 101 -5.02 -14.68 -0.83
CA LEU A 101 -3.75 -15.09 -0.23
C LEU A 101 -3.97 -16.12 0.89
N ASP A 102 -3.47 -17.34 0.69
CA ASP A 102 -3.39 -18.36 1.74
C ASP A 102 -2.14 -18.17 2.61
N LEU A 103 -2.36 -17.97 3.89
CA LEU A 103 -1.31 -17.82 4.90
C LEU A 103 -1.03 -19.15 5.65
N GLY A 104 -1.68 -20.25 5.29
CA GLY A 104 -1.62 -21.51 6.03
C GLY A 104 -0.21 -22.08 6.11
N GLU A 105 0.51 -22.12 4.99
CA GLU A 105 1.90 -22.60 4.97
C GLU A 105 2.84 -21.67 5.73
N PHE A 106 2.75 -20.36 5.52
CA PHE A 106 3.55 -19.37 6.24
C PHE A 106 3.36 -19.49 7.76
N ASN A 107 2.13 -19.57 8.22
CA ASN A 107 1.81 -19.69 9.64
C ASN A 107 2.37 -20.98 10.24
N ARG A 108 2.23 -22.12 9.56
CA ARG A 108 2.78 -23.40 10.04
C ARG A 108 4.31 -23.40 10.07
N ARG A 109 4.94 -22.90 9.02
CA ARG A 109 6.39 -22.93 8.86
C ARG A 109 7.12 -22.11 9.94
N PHE A 110 6.53 -20.98 10.34
CA PHE A 110 7.16 -20.04 11.27
C PHE A 110 6.51 -19.99 12.66
N ALA A 111 5.61 -20.93 12.98
CA ALA A 111 4.94 -20.99 14.28
C ALA A 111 5.92 -21.03 15.47
N ASP A 112 7.01 -21.80 15.32
CA ASP A 112 8.01 -22.00 16.36
C ASP A 112 9.23 -21.07 16.21
N ASP A 113 9.23 -20.15 15.24
CA ASP A 113 10.30 -19.16 15.12
C ASP A 113 10.28 -18.20 16.32
N PRO A 114 11.42 -18.02 17.03
CA PRO A 114 11.45 -17.30 18.30
C PRO A 114 11.06 -15.81 18.18
N LEU A 115 11.24 -15.21 17.02
CA LEU A 115 10.81 -13.82 16.76
C LEU A 115 9.45 -13.76 16.07
N LEU A 116 9.29 -14.51 14.99
CA LEU A 116 8.14 -14.41 14.10
C LEU A 116 6.90 -15.16 14.65
N GLY A 117 7.09 -16.29 15.36
CA GLY A 117 6.00 -17.07 15.91
C GLY A 117 5.03 -16.27 16.81
N PRO A 118 5.53 -15.56 17.83
CA PRO A 118 4.69 -14.68 18.66
C PRO A 118 4.01 -13.56 17.86
N ILE A 119 4.69 -13.03 16.84
CA ILE A 119 4.14 -12.00 15.95
C ILE A 119 3.00 -12.58 15.10
N ILE A 120 3.20 -13.75 14.49
CA ILE A 120 2.16 -14.45 13.73
C ILE A 120 0.94 -14.77 14.60
N ALA A 121 1.16 -15.23 15.83
CA ALA A 121 0.07 -15.51 16.76
C ALA A 121 -0.76 -14.26 17.08
N ARG A 122 -0.10 -13.12 17.31
CA ARG A 122 -0.76 -11.82 17.57
C ARG A 122 -1.54 -11.33 16.35
N TRP A 123 -0.94 -11.43 15.16
CA TRP A 123 -1.46 -10.87 13.91
C TRP A 123 -2.06 -11.91 12.96
N ARG A 124 -2.49 -13.05 13.49
CA ARG A 124 -3.04 -14.13 12.69
C ARG A 124 -4.13 -13.63 11.74
N GLY A 125 -3.92 -13.84 10.46
CA GLY A 125 -4.83 -13.39 9.40
C GLY A 125 -4.56 -11.98 8.86
N LEU A 126 -3.52 -11.29 9.31
CA LEU A 126 -3.05 -10.06 8.68
C LEU A 126 -2.51 -10.39 7.28
N LYS A 127 -3.03 -9.70 6.27
CA LYS A 127 -2.53 -9.80 4.89
C LYS A 127 -1.82 -8.51 4.48
N PRO A 128 -0.72 -8.59 3.72
CA PRO A 128 -0.12 -7.39 3.14
C PRO A 128 -1.09 -6.81 2.11
N LEU A 129 -1.44 -5.54 2.29
CA LEU A 129 -2.42 -4.83 1.48
C LEU A 129 -1.78 -3.67 0.75
N ASN A 130 -2.07 -3.54 -0.53
CA ASN A 130 -1.93 -2.30 -1.28
C ASN A 130 -3.24 -2.01 -2.05
N CYS A 131 -4.01 -1.01 -1.60
CA CYS A 131 -5.28 -0.63 -2.25
C CYS A 131 -5.10 0.24 -3.50
N ASN A 132 -3.88 0.69 -3.80
CA ASN A 132 -3.58 1.60 -4.89
C ASN A 132 -3.25 0.85 -6.19
N SER A 133 -3.55 1.47 -7.34
CA SER A 133 -2.98 1.08 -8.63
C SER A 133 -1.47 1.31 -8.65
N LEU A 134 -0.78 0.76 -9.65
CA LEU A 134 0.65 1.04 -9.86
C LEU A 134 0.93 2.53 -9.99
N TYR A 135 0.08 3.26 -10.73
CA TYR A 135 0.24 4.70 -10.90
C TYR A 135 0.10 5.46 -9.55
N GLU A 136 -0.95 5.20 -8.81
CA GLU A 136 -1.19 5.80 -7.48
C GLU A 136 -0.05 5.49 -6.51
N TYR A 137 0.40 4.24 -6.48
CA TYR A 137 1.54 3.81 -5.66
C TYR A 137 2.83 4.54 -6.03
N LEU A 138 3.12 4.71 -7.33
CA LEU A 138 4.29 5.46 -7.81
C LEU A 138 4.22 6.93 -7.39
N VAL A 139 3.06 7.57 -7.46
CA VAL A 139 2.86 8.94 -6.96
C VAL A 139 3.18 9.01 -5.46
N ILE A 140 2.64 8.09 -4.66
CA ILE A 140 2.91 8.00 -3.22
C ILE A 140 4.40 7.76 -2.96
N ALA A 141 5.02 6.81 -3.67
CA ALA A 141 6.45 6.52 -3.54
C ALA A 141 7.32 7.75 -3.85
N ILE A 142 6.96 8.54 -4.87
CA ILE A 142 7.69 9.77 -5.22
C ILE A 142 7.55 10.82 -4.13
N VAL A 143 6.37 11.05 -3.57
CA VAL A 143 6.19 12.06 -2.50
C VAL A 143 6.85 11.64 -1.18
N LEU A 144 7.05 10.35 -0.95
CA LEU A 144 7.78 9.82 0.21
C LEU A 144 9.30 9.98 0.13
N GLN A 145 9.88 10.14 -1.07
CA GLN A 145 11.33 10.23 -1.23
C GLN A 145 11.94 11.40 -0.45
N ASN A 146 12.92 11.11 0.41
CA ASN A 146 13.66 12.11 1.17
C ASN A 146 12.77 13.15 1.88
N ALA A 147 11.66 12.72 2.45
CA ALA A 147 10.74 13.55 3.20
C ALA A 147 10.29 12.85 4.48
N THR A 148 9.89 13.63 5.48
CA THR A 148 9.17 13.08 6.64
C THR A 148 7.77 12.67 6.21
N VAL A 149 7.15 11.72 6.94
CA VAL A 149 5.77 11.28 6.68
C VAL A 149 4.82 12.48 6.66
N ARG A 150 4.92 13.39 7.64
CA ARG A 150 4.09 14.60 7.70
C ARG A 150 4.19 15.46 6.44
N ARG A 151 5.41 15.66 5.90
CA ARG A 151 5.61 16.42 4.67
C ARG A 151 5.03 15.71 3.45
N SER A 152 5.21 14.40 3.38
CA SER A 152 4.67 13.58 2.28
C SER A 152 3.14 13.59 2.26
N VAL A 153 2.49 13.48 3.43
CA VAL A 153 1.04 13.62 3.58
C VAL A 153 0.58 15.00 3.09
N SER A 154 1.28 16.08 3.48
CA SER A 154 0.91 17.43 3.03
C SER A 154 1.07 17.62 1.51
N MET A 155 2.08 17.00 0.89
CA MET A 155 2.26 17.04 -0.56
C MET A 155 1.17 16.25 -1.28
N LEU A 156 0.85 15.04 -0.81
CA LEU A 156 -0.23 14.24 -1.40
C LEU A 156 -1.58 14.93 -1.25
N GLN A 157 -1.85 15.53 -0.09
CA GLN A 157 -3.07 16.30 0.15
C GLN A 157 -3.22 17.45 -0.86
N ALA A 158 -2.16 18.24 -1.08
CA ALA A 158 -2.19 19.34 -2.06
C ALA A 158 -2.44 18.83 -3.50
N LEU A 159 -1.87 17.67 -3.86
CA LEU A 159 -2.12 17.05 -5.16
C LEU A 159 -3.57 16.54 -5.28
N LEU A 160 -4.12 15.92 -4.24
CA LEU A 160 -5.52 15.46 -4.21
C LEU A 160 -6.50 16.62 -4.30
N GLU A 161 -6.24 17.73 -3.59
CA GLU A 161 -7.09 18.92 -3.63
C GLU A 161 -7.06 19.62 -4.99
N HIS A 162 -5.94 19.57 -5.70
CA HIS A 162 -5.77 20.27 -6.98
C HIS A 162 -6.21 19.43 -8.19
N TYR A 163 -5.84 18.14 -8.24
CA TYR A 163 -6.07 17.25 -9.38
C TYR A 163 -7.11 16.17 -9.12
N GLY A 164 -7.34 15.82 -7.86
CA GLY A 164 -8.30 14.80 -7.46
C GLY A 164 -9.74 15.25 -7.59
N THR A 165 -10.66 14.33 -7.34
CA THR A 165 -12.10 14.62 -7.31
C THR A 165 -12.61 14.36 -5.89
N LEU A 166 -13.24 15.34 -5.27
CA LEU A 166 -13.93 15.14 -4.00
C LEU A 166 -15.21 14.35 -4.25
N LEU A 167 -15.30 13.14 -3.66
CA LEU A 167 -16.42 12.22 -3.79
C LEU A 167 -17.25 12.25 -2.50
N ALA A 168 -18.56 12.38 -2.63
CA ALA A 168 -19.49 12.29 -1.50
C ALA A 168 -20.33 11.01 -1.63
N TYR A 169 -20.25 10.14 -0.61
CA TYR A 169 -21.00 8.90 -0.50
C TYR A 169 -21.05 8.43 0.96
N ASP A 170 -22.06 7.69 1.35
CA ASP A 170 -22.25 7.14 2.70
C ASP A 170 -22.04 8.18 3.83
N GLY A 171 -22.48 9.45 3.59
CA GLY A 171 -22.31 10.54 4.54
C GLY A 171 -20.86 11.03 4.74
N ARG A 172 -19.94 10.67 3.87
CA ARG A 172 -18.53 11.07 3.91
C ARG A 172 -18.11 11.80 2.64
N GLU A 173 -17.06 12.58 2.77
CA GLU A 173 -16.37 13.25 1.67
C GLU A 173 -14.91 12.80 1.67
N LEU A 174 -14.49 12.12 0.59
CA LEU A 174 -13.15 11.59 0.41
C LEU A 174 -12.63 11.95 -0.98
N TYR A 175 -11.34 12.21 -1.12
CA TYR A 175 -10.74 12.48 -2.42
C TYR A 175 -10.47 11.19 -3.19
N GLY A 176 -10.88 11.15 -4.47
CA GLY A 176 -10.42 10.16 -5.44
C GLY A 176 -9.18 10.64 -6.17
N PHE A 177 -8.26 9.74 -6.49
CA PHE A 177 -7.11 10.03 -7.32
C PHE A 177 -7.53 10.50 -8.72
N TRP A 178 -6.63 11.19 -9.38
CA TRP A 178 -6.76 11.72 -10.75
C TRP A 178 -6.25 10.73 -11.80
N GLU A 179 -6.59 10.99 -13.05
CA GLU A 179 -6.04 10.26 -14.20
C GLU A 179 -4.65 10.79 -14.57
N PRO A 180 -3.71 9.94 -15.05
CA PRO A 180 -2.36 10.35 -15.41
C PRO A 180 -2.26 11.59 -16.32
N PRO A 181 -3.15 11.80 -17.32
CA PRO A 181 -3.13 12.98 -18.17
C PRO A 181 -3.26 14.32 -17.42
N ALA A 182 -3.87 14.33 -16.23
CA ALA A 182 -4.02 15.57 -15.44
C ALA A 182 -2.65 16.13 -15.01
N ILE A 183 -1.74 15.29 -14.56
CA ILE A 183 -0.37 15.69 -14.19
C ILE A 183 0.52 15.81 -15.44
N ASP A 184 0.34 14.98 -16.47
CA ASP A 184 1.08 15.11 -17.72
C ASP A 184 0.85 16.46 -18.39
N GLY A 185 -0.38 16.96 -18.38
CA GLY A 185 -0.73 18.29 -18.91
C GLY A 185 -0.22 19.47 -18.07
N ALA A 186 0.11 19.26 -16.79
CA ALA A 186 0.58 20.30 -15.90
C ALA A 186 2.02 20.72 -16.21
N SER A 187 2.37 21.97 -15.92
CA SER A 187 3.77 22.42 -15.95
C SER A 187 4.52 22.00 -14.68
N GLU A 188 5.85 21.86 -14.76
CA GLU A 188 6.66 21.63 -13.55
C GLU A 188 6.56 22.79 -12.55
N GLU A 189 6.35 24.02 -13.02
CA GLU A 189 6.20 25.19 -12.17
C GLU A 189 4.90 25.14 -11.36
N GLU A 190 3.80 24.78 -11.99
CA GLU A 190 2.50 24.53 -11.34
C GLU A 190 2.63 23.47 -10.25
N LEU A 191 3.23 22.31 -10.57
CA LEU A 191 3.47 21.26 -9.59
C LEU A 191 4.36 21.73 -8.42
N ARG A 192 5.42 22.51 -8.70
CA ARG A 192 6.26 23.10 -7.64
C ARG A 192 5.48 24.07 -6.76
N GLY A 193 4.50 24.77 -7.32
CA GLY A 193 3.57 25.63 -6.58
C GLY A 193 2.79 24.85 -5.50
N LEU A 194 2.52 23.55 -5.72
CA LEU A 194 1.93 22.62 -4.75
C LEU A 194 2.94 22.10 -3.70
N LYS A 195 4.13 22.70 -3.62
CA LYS A 195 5.20 22.40 -2.64
C LYS A 195 5.82 21.01 -2.76
N VAL A 196 5.64 20.30 -3.87
CA VAL A 196 6.28 18.99 -4.13
C VAL A 196 7.78 19.11 -4.43
N GLY A 197 8.27 20.34 -4.72
CA GLY A 197 9.68 20.63 -4.94
C GLY A 197 10.25 19.94 -6.19
N TYR A 198 11.44 19.34 -6.07
CA TYR A 198 12.10 18.65 -7.18
C TYR A 198 11.34 17.43 -7.72
N ARG A 199 10.40 16.90 -6.95
CA ARG A 199 9.54 15.76 -7.31
C ARG A 199 8.60 16.08 -8.47
N ALA A 200 8.34 17.37 -8.73
CA ALA A 200 7.54 17.82 -9.87
C ALA A 200 7.96 17.15 -11.18
N LYS A 201 9.28 17.08 -11.44
CA LYS A 201 9.81 16.44 -12.64
C LYS A 201 9.53 14.93 -12.69
N SER A 202 9.68 14.23 -11.57
CA SER A 202 9.39 12.78 -11.49
C SER A 202 7.90 12.50 -11.64
N LEU A 203 7.04 13.25 -10.96
CA LEU A 203 5.58 13.16 -11.07
C LEU A 203 5.13 13.34 -12.52
N LYS A 204 5.62 14.41 -13.19
CA LYS A 204 5.27 14.70 -14.59
C LYS A 204 5.72 13.56 -15.53
N ARG A 205 6.96 13.09 -15.41
CA ARG A 205 7.49 12.05 -16.31
C ARG A 205 6.84 10.69 -16.11
N VAL A 206 6.56 10.31 -14.86
CA VAL A 206 5.82 9.08 -14.58
C VAL A 206 4.39 9.19 -15.13
N SER A 207 3.73 10.32 -14.93
CA SER A 207 2.37 10.53 -15.46
C SER A 207 2.34 10.51 -16.98
N ALA A 208 3.36 11.07 -17.65
CA ALA A 208 3.49 10.99 -19.11
C ALA A 208 3.60 9.55 -19.61
N ALA A 209 4.44 8.72 -18.96
CA ALA A 209 4.61 7.31 -19.34
C ALA A 209 3.28 6.53 -19.28
N PHE A 210 2.44 6.78 -18.27
CA PHE A 210 1.11 6.17 -18.19
C PHE A 210 0.11 6.79 -19.18
N ALA A 211 0.11 8.11 -19.34
CA ALA A 211 -0.80 8.81 -20.26
C ALA A 211 -0.54 8.42 -21.73
N GLN A 212 0.70 8.14 -22.07
CA GLN A 212 1.13 7.74 -23.43
C GLN A 212 1.07 6.23 -23.65
N GLY A 213 0.72 5.45 -22.62
CA GLY A 213 0.62 3.98 -22.71
C GLY A 213 1.96 3.26 -22.76
N GLU A 214 3.07 3.92 -22.37
CA GLU A 214 4.38 3.27 -22.26
C GLU A 214 4.39 2.24 -21.13
N ILE A 215 3.58 2.47 -20.08
CA ILE A 215 3.36 1.55 -18.96
C ILE A 215 1.90 1.12 -18.95
N ASP A 216 1.70 -0.17 -19.10
CA ASP A 216 0.43 -0.87 -18.87
C ASP A 216 0.59 -1.78 -17.65
N GLU A 217 -0.08 -1.41 -16.56
CA GLU A 217 -0.01 -2.16 -15.30
C GLU A 217 -0.47 -3.61 -15.45
N PHE A 218 -1.57 -3.84 -16.19
CA PHE A 218 -2.15 -5.18 -16.34
C PHE A 218 -1.26 -6.08 -17.18
N ALA A 219 -0.71 -5.55 -18.28
CA ALA A 219 0.27 -6.26 -19.07
C ALA A 219 1.55 -6.55 -18.27
N LEU A 220 1.96 -5.59 -17.42
CA LEU A 220 3.15 -5.74 -16.60
C LEU A 220 2.97 -6.78 -15.49
N ARG A 221 1.77 -6.90 -14.89
CA ARG A 221 1.45 -7.94 -13.89
C ARG A 221 1.68 -9.37 -14.44
N ALA A 222 1.45 -9.59 -15.74
CA ALA A 222 1.62 -10.89 -16.38
C ALA A 222 3.08 -11.20 -16.77
N ARG A 223 4.02 -10.25 -16.62
CA ARG A 223 5.41 -10.43 -17.00
C ARG A 223 6.25 -11.04 -15.88
N PRO A 224 7.37 -11.72 -16.22
CA PRO A 224 8.34 -12.16 -15.23
C PRO A 224 8.87 -11.01 -14.38
N ARG A 225 9.21 -11.28 -13.12
CA ARG A 225 9.73 -10.29 -12.16
C ARG A 225 10.92 -9.47 -12.70
N ALA A 226 11.82 -10.09 -13.47
CA ALA A 226 12.96 -9.38 -14.06
C ALA A 226 12.52 -8.28 -15.01
N GLU A 227 11.51 -8.54 -15.86
CA GLU A 227 10.95 -7.56 -16.80
C GLU A 227 10.15 -6.47 -16.05
N GLN A 228 9.41 -6.84 -15.03
CA GLN A 228 8.74 -5.86 -14.14
C GLN A 228 9.77 -4.91 -13.53
N ARG A 229 10.86 -5.46 -12.98
CA ARG A 229 11.97 -4.68 -12.42
C ARG A 229 12.60 -3.73 -13.44
N GLU A 230 12.88 -4.21 -14.64
CA GLU A 230 13.48 -3.42 -15.72
C GLU A 230 12.55 -2.26 -16.12
N ALA A 231 11.27 -2.53 -16.33
CA ALA A 231 10.28 -1.51 -16.68
C ALA A 231 10.18 -0.43 -15.61
N LEU A 232 10.14 -0.83 -14.32
CA LEU A 232 10.09 0.12 -13.21
C LEU A 232 11.36 0.96 -13.07
N LEU A 233 12.55 0.37 -13.27
CA LEU A 233 13.82 1.09 -13.23
C LEU A 233 13.97 2.07 -14.41
N GLY A 234 13.26 1.86 -15.52
CA GLY A 234 13.18 2.79 -16.64
C GLY A 234 12.42 4.08 -16.33
N LEU A 235 11.59 4.08 -15.27
CA LEU A 235 10.81 5.24 -14.89
C LEU A 235 11.68 6.31 -14.20
N TYR A 236 11.56 7.54 -14.66
CA TYR A 236 12.35 8.64 -14.13
C TYR A 236 12.09 8.91 -12.64
N GLY A 237 13.14 8.87 -11.86
CA GLY A 237 13.07 9.11 -10.41
C GLY A 237 12.66 7.90 -9.57
N ILE A 238 12.52 6.72 -10.18
CA ILE A 238 12.25 5.45 -9.50
C ILE A 238 13.55 4.66 -9.40
N GLY A 239 14.04 4.52 -8.19
CA GLY A 239 15.30 3.82 -7.90
C GLY A 239 15.08 2.38 -7.36
N PRO A 240 16.18 1.61 -7.18
CA PRO A 240 16.11 0.22 -6.74
C PRO A 240 15.32 -0.01 -5.45
N ALA A 241 15.41 0.90 -4.49
CA ALA A 241 14.65 0.81 -3.23
C ALA A 241 13.14 0.89 -3.49
N SER A 242 12.69 1.90 -4.26
CA SER A 242 11.26 2.02 -4.62
C SER A 242 10.77 0.82 -5.41
N VAL A 243 11.59 0.31 -6.35
CA VAL A 243 11.27 -0.89 -7.14
C VAL A 243 11.06 -2.10 -6.24
N GLY A 244 11.89 -2.28 -5.20
CA GLY A 244 11.75 -3.37 -4.23
C GLY A 244 10.37 -3.38 -3.57
N TYR A 245 9.92 -2.23 -3.06
CA TYR A 245 8.59 -2.09 -2.47
C TYR A 245 7.46 -2.31 -3.48
N ILE A 246 7.57 -1.76 -4.69
CA ILE A 246 6.56 -1.94 -5.75
C ILE A 246 6.41 -3.41 -6.13
N LEU A 247 7.52 -4.14 -6.28
CA LEU A 247 7.50 -5.57 -6.59
C LEU A 247 6.82 -6.39 -5.49
N GLY A 248 7.03 -6.03 -4.21
CA GLY A 248 6.37 -6.68 -3.08
C GLY A 248 4.88 -6.32 -2.97
N ASP A 249 4.58 -5.03 -2.95
CA ASP A 249 3.26 -4.51 -2.60
C ASP A 249 2.27 -4.52 -3.77
N VAL A 250 2.73 -4.18 -4.99
CA VAL A 250 1.87 -4.08 -6.17
C VAL A 250 1.86 -5.37 -6.98
N PHE A 251 3.02 -6.03 -7.14
CA PHE A 251 3.16 -7.26 -7.93
C PHE A 251 3.19 -8.54 -7.07
N HIS A 252 3.04 -8.40 -5.76
CA HIS A 252 2.84 -9.50 -4.81
C HIS A 252 4.01 -10.50 -4.69
N HIS A 253 5.24 -10.07 -4.92
CA HIS A 253 6.40 -10.92 -4.69
C HIS A 253 6.72 -11.03 -3.19
N LEU A 254 6.26 -12.07 -2.53
CA LEU A 254 6.42 -12.30 -1.08
C LEU A 254 7.86 -12.53 -0.65
N ASP A 255 8.73 -12.86 -1.60
CA ASP A 255 10.17 -13.06 -1.42
C ASP A 255 11.01 -11.81 -1.76
N GLN A 256 10.37 -10.71 -2.17
CA GLN A 256 11.08 -9.53 -2.63
C GLN A 256 11.71 -8.75 -1.48
N MET A 257 13.01 -8.87 -1.33
CA MET A 257 13.81 -8.09 -0.38
C MET A 257 15.27 -8.05 -0.82
N ASP A 258 15.58 -7.18 -1.78
CA ASP A 258 16.93 -7.05 -2.36
C ASP A 258 17.69 -5.83 -1.82
N HIS A 259 17.04 -5.01 -1.02
CA HIS A 259 17.61 -3.78 -0.49
C HIS A 259 17.13 -3.54 0.94
N ILE A 260 18.04 -3.04 1.76
CA ILE A 260 17.75 -2.58 3.13
C ILE A 260 18.31 -1.15 3.23
N SER A 261 17.45 -0.21 3.57
CA SER A 261 17.88 1.17 3.80
C SER A 261 18.69 1.31 5.10
N PRO A 262 19.55 2.33 5.25
CA PRO A 262 20.40 2.49 6.45
C PRO A 262 19.61 2.56 7.76
N TRP A 263 18.39 3.11 7.76
CA TRP A 263 17.57 3.16 8.97
C TRP A 263 16.91 1.82 9.28
N GLU A 264 16.46 1.07 8.29
CA GLU A 264 15.97 -0.31 8.45
C GLU A 264 17.06 -1.25 8.92
N GLN A 265 18.29 -1.09 8.38
CA GLN A 265 19.47 -1.84 8.80
C GLN A 265 19.69 -1.74 10.30
N ARG A 266 19.57 -0.55 10.88
CA ARG A 266 19.70 -0.31 12.33
C ARG A 266 18.62 -1.05 13.12
N ILE A 267 17.40 -1.04 12.64
CA ILE A 267 16.26 -1.71 13.28
C ILE A 267 16.41 -3.23 13.20
N TYR A 268 16.69 -3.76 12.02
CA TYR A 268 16.88 -5.20 11.85
C TYR A 268 18.09 -5.73 12.62
N SER A 269 19.18 -4.98 12.71
CA SER A 269 20.34 -5.33 13.51
C SER A 269 19.97 -5.48 14.99
N LYS A 270 19.14 -4.61 15.51
CA LYS A 270 18.63 -4.71 16.89
C LYS A 270 17.72 -5.90 17.08
N LEU A 271 16.79 -6.11 16.17
CA LEU A 271 15.77 -7.17 16.29
C LEU A 271 16.31 -8.57 16.11
N PHE A 272 17.15 -8.77 15.08
CA PHE A 272 17.61 -10.11 14.69
C PHE A 272 18.94 -10.50 15.31
N PHE A 273 19.76 -9.53 15.73
CA PHE A 273 21.12 -9.78 16.24
C PHE A 273 21.35 -9.18 17.64
N GLY A 274 20.37 -8.46 18.21
CA GLY A 274 20.54 -7.78 19.50
C GLY A 274 21.58 -6.64 19.50
N ARG A 275 22.09 -6.23 18.31
CA ARG A 275 23.13 -5.21 18.17
C ARG A 275 22.62 -3.83 18.53
N ASP A 276 23.55 -2.97 18.90
CA ASP A 276 23.25 -1.55 19.07
C ASP A 276 22.89 -0.95 17.71
N PRO A 277 21.82 -0.16 17.60
CA PRO A 277 21.45 0.53 16.36
C PRO A 277 22.54 1.46 15.80
N ASP A 278 23.47 1.93 16.63
CA ASP A 278 24.59 2.77 16.19
C ASP A 278 25.82 1.96 15.69
N ASP A 279 25.81 0.61 15.91
CA ASP A 279 26.78 -0.34 15.35
C ASP A 279 26.03 -1.48 14.60
N PRO A 280 25.37 -1.18 13.47
CA PRO A 280 24.52 -2.14 12.79
C PRO A 280 25.31 -3.22 12.06
N VAL A 281 24.73 -4.40 11.94
CA VAL A 281 25.20 -5.49 11.07
C VAL A 281 25.16 -5.05 9.61
N ALA A 282 26.12 -5.46 8.80
CA ALA A 282 26.17 -5.13 7.38
C ALA A 282 24.90 -5.59 6.64
N ALA A 283 24.42 -4.79 5.68
CA ALA A 283 23.16 -5.05 4.99
C ALA A 283 23.16 -6.38 4.22
N ASP A 284 24.29 -6.77 3.65
CA ASP A 284 24.44 -8.05 2.94
C ASP A 284 24.34 -9.26 3.89
N VAL A 285 24.79 -9.12 5.14
CA VAL A 285 24.64 -10.16 6.19
C VAL A 285 23.16 -10.29 6.56
N LEU A 286 22.45 -9.15 6.73
CA LEU A 286 21.01 -9.16 7.01
C LEU A 286 20.22 -9.81 5.87
N LEU A 287 20.52 -9.47 4.62
CA LEU A 287 19.86 -10.05 3.45
C LEU A 287 20.06 -11.56 3.36
N ARG A 288 21.30 -12.03 3.57
CA ARG A 288 21.58 -13.48 3.63
C ARG A 288 20.84 -14.16 4.77
N THR A 289 20.83 -13.57 5.97
CA THR A 289 20.09 -14.11 7.12
C THR A 289 18.60 -14.23 6.83
N PHE A 290 18.02 -13.24 6.17
CA PHE A 290 16.60 -13.28 5.79
C PHE A 290 16.32 -14.32 4.71
N ASP A 291 17.23 -14.50 3.77
CA ASP A 291 17.13 -15.54 2.75
C ASP A 291 17.19 -16.94 3.37
N GLU A 292 18.19 -17.20 4.23
CA GLU A 292 18.36 -18.47 4.92
C GLU A 292 17.19 -18.79 5.87
N ARG A 293 16.68 -17.78 6.60
CA ARG A 293 15.65 -17.97 7.61
C ARG A 293 14.24 -18.03 7.04
N PHE A 294 13.91 -17.15 6.10
CA PHE A 294 12.55 -16.96 5.60
C PHE A 294 12.35 -17.42 4.15
N GLY A 295 13.42 -17.52 3.35
CA GLY A 295 13.38 -17.97 1.96
C GLY A 295 12.35 -17.21 1.13
N GLY A 296 11.42 -17.93 0.49
CA GLY A 296 10.35 -17.35 -0.34
C GLY A 296 9.34 -16.47 0.39
N TYR A 297 9.46 -16.29 1.71
CA TYR A 297 8.55 -15.45 2.51
C TYR A 297 9.22 -14.23 3.13
N ARG A 298 10.41 -13.83 2.65
CA ARG A 298 11.20 -12.73 3.25
C ARG A 298 10.41 -11.42 3.41
N ALA A 299 9.77 -10.97 2.35
CA ALA A 299 8.99 -9.74 2.38
C ALA A 299 7.77 -9.87 3.31
N LEU A 300 7.09 -11.01 3.28
CA LEU A 300 5.95 -11.25 4.16
C LEU A 300 6.37 -11.31 5.64
N ALA A 301 7.46 -12.00 5.96
CA ALA A 301 8.00 -12.07 7.33
C ALA A 301 8.35 -10.67 7.86
N VAL A 302 9.04 -9.88 7.04
CA VAL A 302 9.40 -8.50 7.36
C VAL A 302 8.17 -7.61 7.50
N HIS A 303 7.16 -7.79 6.66
CA HIS A 303 5.88 -7.08 6.79
C HIS A 303 5.23 -7.33 8.16
N TYR A 304 5.15 -8.59 8.61
CA TYR A 304 4.64 -8.93 9.95
C TYR A 304 5.46 -8.28 11.07
N VAL A 305 6.78 -8.28 10.94
CA VAL A 305 7.67 -7.63 11.91
C VAL A 305 7.40 -6.12 11.99
N TRP A 306 7.20 -5.45 10.84
CA TRP A 306 6.90 -4.02 10.82
C TRP A 306 5.54 -3.69 11.44
N GLU A 307 4.49 -4.45 11.13
CA GLU A 307 3.16 -4.22 11.72
C GLU A 307 3.21 -4.39 13.25
N ASP A 308 3.92 -5.40 13.75
CA ASP A 308 4.10 -5.61 15.19
C ASP A 308 4.91 -4.46 15.83
N LEU A 309 5.97 -4.01 15.18
CA LEU A 309 6.79 -2.90 15.67
C LEU A 309 6.01 -1.60 15.78
N PHE A 310 5.27 -1.24 14.76
CA PHE A 310 4.44 -0.02 14.76
C PHE A 310 3.37 -0.09 15.85
N TRP A 311 2.72 -1.24 15.98
CA TRP A 311 1.73 -1.44 17.04
C TRP A 311 2.35 -1.33 18.43
N ARG A 312 3.48 -2.00 18.68
CA ARG A 312 4.19 -1.97 19.97
C ARG A 312 4.68 -0.56 20.29
N ARG A 313 5.22 0.13 19.31
CA ARG A 313 5.64 1.52 19.47
C ARG A 313 4.50 2.39 20.01
N LYS A 314 3.30 2.21 19.48
CA LYS A 314 2.12 3.00 19.85
C LYS A 314 1.55 2.61 21.22
N HIS A 315 1.55 1.32 21.58
CA HIS A 315 0.82 0.80 22.72
C HIS A 315 1.70 0.40 23.92
N GLU A 316 2.96 -0.01 23.65
CA GLU A 316 3.87 -0.48 24.70
C GLU A 316 5.01 0.52 24.96
N GLY A 317 5.25 1.43 24.02
CA GLY A 317 6.42 2.32 24.04
C GLY A 317 7.72 1.57 23.81
N VAL A 318 8.43 1.86 22.72
CA VAL A 318 9.71 1.21 22.37
C VAL A 318 10.77 2.30 22.25
N ALA A 319 11.39 2.64 23.37
CA ALA A 319 12.26 3.82 23.49
C ALA A 319 13.43 3.88 22.48
N TRP A 320 14.01 2.73 22.09
CA TRP A 320 15.07 2.71 21.08
C TRP A 320 14.52 2.96 19.67
N LEU A 321 13.27 2.55 19.39
CA LEU A 321 12.62 2.71 18.09
C LEU A 321 12.20 4.17 17.86
N ASP A 322 11.75 4.85 18.92
CA ASP A 322 11.37 6.27 18.86
C ASP A 322 12.52 7.19 18.45
N LYS A 323 13.76 6.78 18.74
CA LYS A 323 14.95 7.51 18.30
C LYS A 323 15.24 7.32 16.81
N LEU A 324 14.80 6.22 16.20
CA LEU A 324 15.09 5.86 14.82
C LEU A 324 13.98 6.26 13.87
N ILE A 325 12.72 6.14 14.28
CA ILE A 325 11.56 6.51 13.47
C ILE A 325 11.14 7.94 13.82
N ARG A 326 11.44 8.86 12.91
CA ARG A 326 10.98 10.26 12.99
C ARG A 326 9.74 10.41 12.10
N LEU A 327 8.57 10.40 12.70
CA LEU A 327 7.28 10.67 12.02
C LEU A 327 7.07 12.17 11.78
#